data_c595288ba1da557daf9612a78e70e199
#
_entry.id   c595288ba1da557daf9612a78e70e199
#
_cell.length_a   1.000
_cell.length_b   1.000
_cell.length_c   1.000
_cell.angle_alpha   90.00
_cell.angle_beta   90.00
_cell.angle_gamma   90.00
#
_symmetry.space_group_name_H-M   'P 1'
#
loop_
_entity.id
_entity.type
_entity.pdbx_description
1 polymer ?
#
loop_
_entity_poly.entity_id
_entity_poly.type
_entity_poly.pdbx_seq_one_letter_code
_entity_poly.pdbx_strand_id
1 'polypeptide(L)'
;TIKSIKKTMVIQDDGVCDACNACHNKANGQIDWALREKELRELCDQYRKNDGSYDCLVPGSGGKDSFYAAHLLKYKYGMHPLTVTWAPHIYTPWGWDNMQAWIHAGFDTYLCTPHGMTPRQLTRLATEHLFHPLQPSPSGQQHLAPQPDATFGNPPVLHGQPTHEFGNP
;
A
#
# COMPACT_ATOMS: atom_id res chain seq x y z
N THR A 1 8.67 31.46 3.58
CA THR A 1 7.29 30.89 3.71
C THR A 1 7.00 30.12 2.45
N ILE A 2 7.13 28.79 2.51
CA ILE A 2 6.71 27.92 1.42
C ILE A 2 5.18 27.93 1.45
N LYS A 3 4.57 28.66 0.53
CA LYS A 3 3.12 28.53 0.32
C LYS A 3 2.86 27.08 -0.09
N SER A 4 2.08 26.39 0.71
CA SER A 4 1.65 25.05 0.40
C SER A 4 1.06 24.97 -1.00
N ILE A 5 1.64 24.13 -1.83
CA ILE A 5 1.13 23.83 -3.18
C ILE A 5 -0.03 22.82 -3.09
N LYS A 6 -0.21 22.14 -1.95
CA LYS A 6 -1.35 21.25 -1.71
C LYS A 6 -2.55 22.06 -1.27
N LYS A 7 -3.63 22.00 -2.04
CA LYS A 7 -4.93 22.63 -1.71
C LYS A 7 -5.53 22.13 -0.38
N THR A 8 -4.98 21.07 0.20
CA THR A 8 -5.48 20.37 1.39
C THR A 8 -4.65 20.61 2.65
N MET A 9 -3.52 21.33 2.57
CA MET A 9 -2.73 21.64 3.77
C MET A 9 -3.36 22.83 4.51
N VAL A 10 -3.81 22.58 5.72
CA VAL A 10 -4.33 23.60 6.62
C VAL A 10 -3.20 24.05 7.55
N ILE A 11 -2.94 25.36 7.59
CA ILE A 11 -2.06 25.99 8.58
C ILE A 11 -2.97 26.58 9.64
N GLN A 12 -2.79 26.18 10.89
CA GLN A 12 -3.57 26.68 12.01
C GLN A 12 -3.10 28.08 12.44
N ASP A 13 -3.85 28.73 13.32
CA ASP A 13 -3.59 30.11 13.77
C ASP A 13 -2.22 30.25 14.47
N ASP A 14 -1.70 29.18 15.05
CA ASP A 14 -0.37 29.07 15.66
C ASP A 14 0.78 28.93 14.63
N GLY A 15 0.46 28.89 13.33
CA GLY A 15 1.42 28.72 12.24
C GLY A 15 1.88 27.26 12.01
N VAL A 16 1.32 26.29 12.73
CA VAL A 16 1.65 24.87 12.58
C VAL A 16 0.72 24.24 11.55
N CYS A 17 1.29 23.44 10.63
CA CYS A 17 0.47 22.73 9.65
C CYS A 17 -0.12 21.44 10.23
N ASP A 18 -1.20 20.97 9.61
CA ASP A 18 -1.89 19.72 9.96
C ASP A 18 -0.96 18.49 9.97
N ALA A 19 0.00 18.42 9.06
CA ALA A 19 0.99 17.33 9.02
C ALA A 19 1.94 17.38 10.24
N CYS A 20 2.36 18.59 10.66
CA CYS A 20 3.16 18.74 11.88
C CYS A 20 2.35 18.36 13.12
N ASN A 21 1.08 18.78 13.18
CA ASN A 21 0.20 18.41 14.28
C ASN A 21 -0.03 16.89 14.34
N ALA A 22 -0.26 16.23 13.20
CA ALA A 22 -0.37 14.79 13.14
C ALA A 22 0.92 14.09 13.63
N CYS A 23 2.09 14.61 13.27
CA CYS A 23 3.37 14.10 13.75
C CYS A 23 3.52 14.27 15.26
N HIS A 24 3.20 15.46 15.79
CA HIS A 24 3.21 15.74 17.23
C HIS A 24 2.25 14.80 17.99
N ASN A 25 1.04 14.59 17.48
CA ASN A 25 0.05 13.71 18.09
C ASN A 25 0.52 12.25 18.15
N LYS A 26 1.22 11.80 17.11
CA LYS A 26 1.83 10.45 17.08
C LYS A 26 2.98 10.32 18.10
N ALA A 27 3.77 11.37 18.29
CA ALA A 27 4.95 11.34 19.17
C ALA A 27 4.59 11.56 20.65
N ASN A 28 3.55 12.35 20.95
CA ASN A 28 3.23 12.83 22.30
C ASN A 28 2.26 11.94 23.08
N GLY A 29 2.08 10.67 22.70
CA GLY A 29 1.25 9.71 23.42
C GLY A 29 -0.24 9.92 23.32
N GLN A 30 -0.71 10.74 22.39
CA GLN A 30 -2.16 10.90 22.10
C GLN A 30 -2.73 9.64 21.41
N ILE A 31 -1.86 8.82 20.82
CA ILE A 31 -2.23 7.52 20.25
C ILE A 31 -1.74 6.44 21.20
N ASP A 32 -2.67 5.66 21.71
CA ASP A 32 -2.35 4.45 22.48
C ASP A 32 -1.91 3.33 21.51
N TRP A 33 -0.60 3.25 21.28
CA TRP A 33 -0.03 2.25 20.40
C TRP A 33 -0.19 0.82 20.92
N ALA A 34 -0.28 0.63 22.23
CA ALA A 34 -0.52 -0.68 22.81
C ALA A 34 -1.93 -1.16 22.51
N LEU A 35 -2.93 -0.26 22.61
CA LEU A 35 -4.29 -0.54 22.20
C LEU A 35 -4.37 -0.84 20.68
N ARG A 36 -3.71 -0.04 19.85
CA ARG A 36 -3.66 -0.25 18.39
C ARG A 36 -3.03 -1.59 18.02
N GLU A 37 -1.97 -1.99 18.70
CA GLU A 37 -1.38 -3.31 18.46
C GLU A 37 -2.31 -4.44 18.89
N LYS A 38 -3.03 -4.27 19.99
CA LYS A 38 -4.02 -5.24 20.45
C LYS A 38 -5.16 -5.39 19.43
N GLU A 39 -5.72 -4.29 18.96
CA GLU A 39 -6.76 -4.29 17.91
C GLU A 39 -6.27 -4.99 16.63
N LEU A 40 -5.02 -4.74 16.21
CA LEU A 40 -4.45 -5.41 15.04
C LEU A 40 -4.28 -6.91 15.26
N ARG A 41 -3.88 -7.36 16.45
CA ARG A 41 -3.80 -8.79 16.79
C ARG A 41 -5.16 -9.46 16.74
N GLU A 42 -6.16 -8.85 17.34
CA GLU A 42 -7.55 -9.33 17.31
C GLU A 42 -8.07 -9.44 15.88
N LEU A 43 -7.79 -8.45 15.04
CA LEU A 43 -8.12 -8.48 13.62
C LEU A 43 -7.39 -9.64 12.90
N CYS A 44 -6.10 -9.80 13.12
CA CYS A 44 -5.34 -10.90 12.54
C CYS A 44 -5.90 -12.27 12.97
N ASP A 45 -6.24 -12.42 14.25
CA ASP A 45 -6.78 -13.67 14.77
C ASP A 45 -8.16 -14.00 14.20
N GLN A 46 -8.98 -12.96 13.92
CA GLN A 46 -10.30 -13.12 13.27
C GLN A 46 -10.19 -13.69 11.85
N TYR A 47 -9.15 -13.29 11.10
CA TYR A 47 -8.97 -13.70 9.71
C TYR A 47 -7.99 -14.85 9.52
N ARG A 48 -7.34 -15.30 10.58
CA ARG A 48 -6.41 -16.42 10.52
C ARG A 48 -7.11 -17.70 10.13
N LYS A 49 -6.65 -18.32 9.07
CA LYS A 49 -7.13 -19.60 8.57
C LYS A 49 -6.10 -20.69 8.88
N ASN A 50 -6.58 -21.88 9.17
CA ASN A 50 -5.72 -23.03 9.48
C ASN A 50 -5.82 -24.11 8.40
N ASP A 51 -6.35 -23.77 7.23
CA ASP A 51 -6.59 -24.67 6.11
C ASP A 51 -5.55 -24.57 4.99
N GLY A 52 -4.50 -23.77 5.20
CA GLY A 52 -3.47 -23.52 4.20
C GLY A 52 -3.82 -22.43 3.18
N SER A 53 -5.01 -21.85 3.24
CA SER A 53 -5.37 -20.70 2.40
C SER A 53 -4.76 -19.39 2.93
N TYR A 54 -4.79 -18.35 2.10
CA TYR A 54 -4.25 -17.06 2.50
C TYR A 54 -5.17 -16.33 3.48
N ASP A 55 -4.56 -15.79 4.54
CA ASP A 55 -5.26 -15.04 5.58
C ASP A 55 -5.51 -13.58 5.18
N CYS A 56 -4.61 -13.02 4.38
CA CYS A 56 -4.69 -11.63 3.94
C CYS A 56 -3.95 -11.39 2.62
N LEU A 57 -4.31 -10.29 1.96
CA LEU A 57 -3.61 -9.78 0.79
C LEU A 57 -2.77 -8.56 1.18
N VAL A 58 -1.53 -8.50 0.70
CA VAL A 58 -0.64 -7.36 0.91
C VAL A 58 -0.24 -6.78 -0.44
N PRO A 59 -0.86 -5.67 -0.87
CA PRO A 59 -0.43 -4.99 -2.09
C PRO A 59 0.95 -4.38 -1.90
N GLY A 60 1.84 -4.62 -2.85
CA GLY A 60 3.19 -4.11 -2.79
C GLY A 60 3.93 -4.20 -4.11
N SER A 61 5.06 -3.53 -4.17
CA SER A 61 5.94 -3.49 -5.34
C SER A 61 7.42 -3.70 -4.99
N GLY A 62 7.70 -4.26 -3.82
CA GLY A 62 9.06 -4.33 -3.28
C GLY A 62 9.53 -3.04 -2.59
N GLY A 63 8.65 -2.05 -2.43
CA GLY A 63 8.93 -0.85 -1.64
C GLY A 63 9.00 -1.17 -0.13
N LYS A 64 9.79 -0.40 0.62
CA LYS A 64 10.09 -0.66 2.04
C LYS A 64 8.85 -0.80 2.92
N ASP A 65 7.80 -0.02 2.68
CA ASP A 65 6.62 0.02 3.55
C ASP A 65 5.75 -1.23 3.39
N SER A 66 5.48 -1.66 2.15
CA SER A 66 4.77 -2.90 1.87
C SER A 66 5.58 -4.13 2.29
N PHE A 67 6.90 -4.07 2.07
CA PHE A 67 7.81 -5.15 2.47
C PHE A 67 7.78 -5.35 3.98
N TYR A 68 7.87 -4.26 4.74
CA TYR A 68 7.80 -4.29 6.19
C TYR A 68 6.45 -4.76 6.71
N ALA A 69 5.35 -4.31 6.10
CA ALA A 69 4.00 -4.76 6.47
C ALA A 69 3.84 -6.27 6.26
N ALA A 70 4.22 -6.81 5.09
CA ALA A 70 4.15 -8.23 4.81
C ALA A 70 5.02 -9.06 5.78
N HIS A 71 6.23 -8.55 6.08
CA HIS A 71 7.14 -9.18 7.02
C HIS A 71 6.54 -9.25 8.44
N LEU A 72 5.98 -8.16 8.94
CA LEU A 72 5.33 -8.15 10.25
C LEU A 72 4.14 -9.10 10.30
N LEU A 73 3.27 -9.09 9.28
CA LEU A 73 2.11 -9.97 9.21
C LEU A 73 2.53 -11.43 9.28
N LYS A 74 3.56 -11.82 8.55
CA LYS A 74 4.04 -13.20 8.56
C LYS A 74 4.78 -13.57 9.84
N TYR A 75 5.80 -12.82 10.21
CA TYR A 75 6.74 -13.24 11.24
C TYR A 75 6.41 -12.76 12.65
N LYS A 76 5.69 -11.65 12.80
CA LYS A 76 5.25 -11.14 14.11
C LYS A 76 3.84 -11.60 14.47
N TYR A 77 2.93 -11.55 13.49
CA TYR A 77 1.52 -11.87 13.71
C TYR A 77 1.15 -13.29 13.25
N GLY A 78 2.06 -14.02 12.60
CA GLY A 78 1.87 -15.42 12.21
C GLY A 78 0.76 -15.62 11.18
N MET A 79 0.54 -14.62 10.32
CA MET A 79 -0.41 -14.69 9.21
C MET A 79 0.21 -15.39 8.00
N HIS A 80 -0.64 -15.87 7.10
CA HIS A 80 -0.25 -16.38 5.79
C HIS A 80 -0.63 -15.39 4.68
N PRO A 81 0.21 -14.35 4.43
CA PRO A 81 -0.09 -13.32 3.46
C PRO A 81 0.20 -13.76 2.03
N LEU A 82 -0.70 -13.44 1.09
CA LEU A 82 -0.40 -13.40 -0.34
C LEU A 82 -0.02 -11.98 -0.72
N THR A 83 1.16 -11.81 -1.28
CA THR A 83 1.58 -10.52 -1.81
C THR A 83 1.07 -10.31 -3.22
N VAL A 84 0.58 -9.11 -3.52
CA VAL A 84 -0.05 -8.80 -4.80
C VAL A 84 0.63 -7.58 -5.41
N THR A 85 1.13 -7.72 -6.63
CA THR A 85 1.86 -6.67 -7.33
C THR A 85 1.25 -6.36 -8.68
N TRP A 86 0.94 -5.10 -8.93
CA TRP A 86 0.69 -4.58 -10.27
C TRP A 86 2.02 -4.27 -10.93
N ALA A 87 2.38 -4.97 -12.00
CA ALA A 87 3.65 -4.78 -12.68
C ALA A 87 3.78 -3.35 -13.21
N PRO A 88 4.86 -2.62 -12.91
CA PRO A 88 5.12 -1.33 -13.52
C PRO A 88 5.43 -1.49 -15.01
N HIS A 89 5.25 -0.42 -15.77
CA HIS A 89 5.50 -0.43 -17.21
C HIS A 89 6.98 -0.64 -17.55
N ILE A 90 7.85 -0.10 -16.72
CA ILE A 90 9.30 -0.16 -16.86
C ILE A 90 9.90 -0.29 -15.47
N TYR A 91 10.82 -1.23 -15.30
CA TYR A 91 11.64 -1.33 -14.11
C TYR A 91 12.93 -0.54 -14.29
N THR A 92 13.32 0.22 -13.28
CA THR A 92 14.71 0.64 -13.12
C THR A 92 15.54 -0.55 -12.64
N PRO A 93 16.86 -0.56 -12.78
CA PRO A 93 17.69 -1.64 -12.23
C PRO A 93 17.40 -1.89 -10.73
N TRP A 94 17.37 -0.85 -9.93
CA TRP A 94 17.03 -0.92 -8.50
C TRP A 94 15.60 -1.41 -8.21
N GLY A 95 14.65 -0.98 -9.05
CA GLY A 95 13.26 -1.45 -8.95
C GLY A 95 13.13 -2.93 -9.26
N TRP A 96 13.92 -3.43 -10.20
CA TRP A 96 13.98 -4.85 -10.52
C TRP A 96 14.61 -5.66 -9.39
N ASP A 97 15.72 -5.21 -8.83
CA ASP A 97 16.38 -5.87 -7.70
C ASP A 97 15.46 -5.93 -6.47
N ASN A 98 14.75 -4.83 -6.19
CA ASN A 98 13.74 -4.80 -5.12
C ASN A 98 12.59 -5.78 -5.38
N MET A 99 12.14 -5.91 -6.63
CA MET A 99 11.09 -6.86 -6.99
C MET A 99 11.58 -8.31 -6.85
N GLN A 100 12.82 -8.61 -7.23
CA GLN A 100 13.42 -9.92 -7.00
C GLN A 100 13.53 -10.22 -5.50
N ALA A 101 14.00 -9.27 -4.71
CA ALA A 101 14.04 -9.41 -3.25
C ALA A 101 12.64 -9.65 -2.65
N TRP A 102 11.61 -8.98 -3.17
CA TRP A 102 10.23 -9.18 -2.78
C TRP A 102 9.74 -10.60 -3.05
N ILE A 103 9.98 -11.12 -4.25
CA ILE A 103 9.61 -12.48 -4.65
C ILE A 103 10.34 -13.52 -3.78
N HIS A 104 11.62 -13.30 -3.49
CA HIS A 104 12.46 -14.23 -2.73
C HIS A 104 12.40 -14.06 -1.21
N ALA A 105 11.59 -13.15 -0.71
CA ALA A 105 11.45 -12.90 0.74
C ALA A 105 10.64 -13.94 1.50
N GLY A 106 10.24 -15.03 0.83
CA GLY A 106 9.50 -16.12 1.46
C GLY A 106 7.98 -15.90 1.50
N PHE A 107 7.46 -15.05 0.61
CA PHE A 107 6.03 -14.88 0.39
C PHE A 107 5.59 -15.52 -0.92
N ASP A 108 4.36 -15.99 -0.95
CA ASP A 108 3.69 -16.25 -2.22
C ASP A 108 3.33 -14.91 -2.87
N THR A 109 3.61 -14.78 -4.17
CA THR A 109 3.48 -13.50 -4.87
C THR A 109 2.61 -13.67 -6.11
N TYR A 110 1.55 -12.87 -6.18
CA TYR A 110 0.73 -12.73 -7.38
C TYR A 110 1.16 -11.47 -8.15
N LEU A 111 1.79 -11.66 -9.33
CA LEU A 111 2.21 -10.58 -10.20
C LEU A 111 1.22 -10.44 -11.35
N CYS A 112 0.47 -9.34 -11.37
CA CYS A 112 -0.41 -9.00 -12.46
C CYS A 112 0.31 -8.13 -13.48
N THR A 113 0.49 -8.66 -14.68
CA THR A 113 1.06 -7.92 -15.80
C THR A 113 -0.07 -7.53 -16.77
N PRO A 114 -0.44 -6.26 -16.85
CA PRO A 114 -1.48 -5.83 -17.78
C PRO A 114 -1.03 -5.99 -19.23
N HIS A 115 -2.00 -6.14 -20.15
CA HIS A 115 -1.72 -6.19 -21.58
C HIS A 115 -0.98 -4.93 -22.02
N GLY A 116 0.21 -5.08 -22.61
CA GLY A 116 1.17 -3.98 -22.85
C GLY A 116 0.64 -2.78 -23.68
N MET A 117 -0.39 -2.94 -24.48
CA MET A 117 -1.01 -1.84 -25.23
C MET A 117 -1.91 -0.96 -24.37
N THR A 118 -2.66 -1.55 -23.43
CA THR A 118 -3.60 -0.83 -22.58
C THR A 118 -2.91 0.22 -21.69
N PRO A 119 -1.87 -0.11 -20.91
CA PRO A 119 -1.17 0.89 -20.11
C PRO A 119 -0.51 1.99 -20.94
N ARG A 120 -0.01 1.68 -22.14
CA ARG A 120 0.57 2.69 -23.04
C ARG A 120 -0.49 3.71 -23.49
N GLN A 121 -1.66 3.25 -23.89
CA GLN A 121 -2.79 4.12 -24.29
C GLN A 121 -3.28 4.95 -23.11
N LEU A 122 -3.46 4.33 -21.93
CA LEU A 122 -3.86 5.04 -20.72
C LEU A 122 -2.84 6.09 -20.30
N THR A 123 -1.54 5.78 -20.37
CA THR A 123 -0.46 6.73 -20.06
C THR A 123 -0.49 7.91 -21.04
N ARG A 124 -0.70 7.65 -22.32
CA ARG A 124 -0.85 8.72 -23.32
C ARG A 124 -2.02 9.63 -23.01
N LEU A 125 -3.21 9.07 -22.79
CA LEU A 125 -4.42 9.83 -22.46
C LEU A 125 -4.25 10.61 -21.15
N ALA A 126 -3.66 9.99 -20.13
CA ALA A 126 -3.39 10.64 -18.85
C ALA A 126 -2.38 11.80 -19.00
N THR A 127 -1.41 11.67 -19.90
CA THR A 127 -0.48 12.75 -20.22
C THR A 127 -1.18 13.89 -20.95
N GLU A 128 -1.96 13.57 -21.99
CA GLU A 128 -2.64 14.54 -22.83
C GLU A 128 -3.73 15.32 -22.09
N HIS A 129 -4.49 14.65 -21.20
CA HIS A 129 -5.67 15.25 -20.56
C HIS A 129 -5.48 15.62 -19.10
N LEU A 130 -4.60 14.94 -18.38
CA LEU A 130 -4.38 15.14 -16.93
C LEU A 130 -3.00 15.72 -16.60
N PHE A 131 -2.10 15.83 -17.57
CA PHE A 131 -0.68 16.17 -17.35
C PHE A 131 -0.01 15.28 -16.31
N HIS A 132 -0.48 14.03 -16.16
CA HIS A 132 -0.03 13.09 -15.13
C HIS A 132 0.19 11.68 -15.72
N PRO A 133 1.35 11.42 -16.35
CA PRO A 133 1.62 10.15 -17.04
C PRO A 133 1.57 8.92 -16.15
N LEU A 134 1.78 9.08 -14.85
CA LEU A 134 1.80 7.96 -13.89
C LEU A 134 0.41 7.58 -13.36
N GLN A 135 -0.64 8.37 -13.63
CA GLN A 135 -1.99 8.12 -13.08
C GLN A 135 -2.52 6.68 -13.30
N PRO A 136 -2.28 6.01 -14.44
CA PRO A 136 -2.76 4.64 -14.63
C PRO A 136 -2.16 3.61 -13.68
N SER A 137 -0.93 3.83 -13.18
CA SER A 137 -0.28 2.89 -12.26
C SER A 137 -0.92 2.84 -10.87
N PRO A 138 -1.14 3.96 -10.15
CA PRO A 138 -1.89 3.95 -8.90
C PRO A 138 -3.30 3.41 -9.06
N SER A 139 -3.99 3.76 -10.15
CA SER A 139 -5.33 3.25 -10.44
C SER A 139 -5.34 1.72 -10.60
N GLY A 140 -4.36 1.17 -11.34
CA GLY A 140 -4.20 -0.28 -11.47
C GLY A 140 -3.92 -0.96 -10.13
N GLN A 141 -3.04 -0.38 -9.31
CA GLN A 141 -2.72 -0.90 -7.99
C GLN A 141 -3.93 -0.92 -7.04
N GLN A 142 -4.73 0.13 -7.04
CA GLN A 142 -5.93 0.24 -6.20
C GLN A 142 -7.02 -0.75 -6.61
N HIS A 143 -7.17 -1.02 -7.91
CA HIS A 143 -8.18 -1.92 -8.42
C HIS A 143 -7.74 -3.40 -8.45
N LEU A 144 -6.43 -3.65 -8.43
CA LEU A 144 -5.93 -5.03 -8.45
C LEU A 144 -6.20 -5.74 -7.13
N ALA A 145 -6.01 -5.08 -5.99
CA ALA A 145 -6.11 -5.70 -4.68
C ALA A 145 -7.50 -6.33 -4.40
N PRO A 146 -8.63 -5.70 -4.80
CA PRO A 146 -9.95 -6.31 -4.65
C PRO A 146 -10.28 -7.41 -5.68
N GLN A 147 -9.58 -7.50 -6.82
CA GLN A 147 -9.90 -8.50 -7.86
C GLN A 147 -9.57 -9.96 -7.49
N PRO A 148 -8.50 -10.27 -6.74
CA PRO A 148 -8.22 -11.62 -6.25
C PRO A 148 -9.25 -12.15 -5.26
N ASP A 149 -10.14 -11.31 -4.75
CA ASP A 149 -11.17 -11.69 -3.77
C ASP A 149 -11.97 -12.92 -4.18
N ALA A 150 -12.46 -12.96 -5.42
CA ALA A 150 -13.24 -14.09 -5.91
C ALA A 150 -12.40 -15.38 -6.06
N THR A 151 -11.10 -15.26 -6.29
CA THR A 151 -10.20 -16.39 -6.51
C THR A 151 -9.64 -16.94 -5.19
N PHE A 152 -9.41 -16.07 -4.20
CA PHE A 152 -8.75 -16.43 -2.95
C PHE A 152 -9.67 -16.38 -1.71
N GLY A 153 -10.98 -16.23 -1.90
CA GLY A 153 -11.96 -16.35 -0.82
C GLY A 153 -12.09 -15.13 0.09
N ASN A 154 -12.03 -13.93 -0.49
CA ASN A 154 -12.24 -12.64 0.21
C ASN A 154 -11.34 -12.41 1.44
N PRO A 155 -10.03 -12.58 1.36
CA PRO A 155 -9.17 -12.22 2.47
C PRO A 155 -9.06 -10.69 2.60
N PRO A 156 -8.89 -10.13 3.81
CA PRO A 156 -8.74 -8.70 4.01
C PRO A 156 -7.49 -8.17 3.31
N VAL A 157 -7.58 -6.97 2.75
CA VAL A 157 -6.46 -6.28 2.11
C VAL A 157 -5.79 -5.37 3.14
N LEU A 158 -4.52 -5.64 3.43
CA LEU A 158 -3.72 -4.88 4.40
C LEU A 158 -2.66 -4.07 3.68
N HIS A 159 -2.80 -2.76 3.70
CA HIS A 159 -1.87 -1.82 3.08
C HIS A 159 -0.75 -1.42 4.04
N GLY A 160 0.47 -1.30 3.53
CA GLY A 160 1.61 -0.77 4.28
C GLY A 160 1.58 0.74 4.49
N GLN A 161 0.58 1.43 3.93
CA GLN A 161 0.44 2.89 4.02
C GLN A 161 -1.01 3.26 4.36
N PRO A 162 -1.22 4.18 5.31
CA PRO A 162 -2.56 4.69 5.60
C PRO A 162 -3.03 5.62 4.47
N THR A 163 -4.19 5.34 3.91
CA THR A 163 -4.76 6.11 2.79
C THR A 163 -5.03 7.57 3.15
N HIS A 164 -5.36 7.86 4.41
CA HIS A 164 -5.66 9.22 4.88
C HIS A 164 -4.43 10.12 5.01
N GLU A 165 -3.21 9.57 5.11
CA GLU A 165 -1.98 10.38 5.16
C GLU A 165 -1.53 10.84 3.78
N PHE A 166 -1.91 10.10 2.75
CA PHE A 166 -1.52 10.35 1.36
C PHE A 166 -2.72 10.63 0.47
N GLY A 167 -3.91 10.72 1.06
CA GLY A 167 -5.16 10.93 0.35
C GLY A 167 -5.06 12.15 -0.55
N ASN A 168 -5.16 11.92 -1.86
CA ASN A 168 -5.64 12.97 -2.74
C ASN A 168 -7.14 13.11 -2.50
N PRO A 169 -7.64 14.34 -2.46
CA PRO A 169 -9.07 14.59 -2.43
C PRO A 169 -9.77 14.01 -3.65
#